data_dff37aa3d6ec8560b1159157b60f0df3
#
_entry.id   dff37aa3d6ec8560b1159157b60f0df3
#
_cell.length_a   1.000
_cell.length_b   1.000
_cell.length_c   1.000
_cell.angle_alpha   90.00
_cell.angle_beta   90.00
_cell.angle_gamma   90.00
#
_symmetry.space_group_name_H-M   'P 1'
#
loop_
_entity.id
_entity.type
_entity.pdbx_description
1 polymer ?
#
loop_
_entity_poly.entity_id
_entity_poly.type
_entity_poly.pdbx_seq_one_letter_code
_entity_poly.pdbx_strand_id
1 'polypeptide(L)'
;MVRMQDVAQRVGVSAATVSLALAGSDRISPATRTRVEEAARAMGYRPHVGARALRTDSTRTIGLVVSDVANPFFAELAGEIQRAAARQSYSIVLCNSDEDAQRQDDYLSSLLAGRQVDGTIVVPTAAMTPGLRQAAAGAANMVLLDRPVEVTGRGAPARHLATCPIVRSDARSALDEVGELLTSLGHRRIGIIAPPLQTQVGQERRDLLREALLRRGVPPRGITVVEGDFRQDSGVTAVQRLMARRQPPTAIFAADGLMAVGALKGLRQANIRVPQDVSLVGFDDAPWFDLFDPPMTSVAQPIAALAVAAVDAMVALLTGEPAHSAYPPCHLVRRGSCGEAPTDDPGGATAAPTRKRQSPQR
;
A
#
# COMPACT_ATOMS: atom_id res chain seq x y z
N MET A 1 -29.67 -1.77 -29.42
CA MET A 1 -28.85 -2.66 -28.55
C MET A 1 -29.48 -4.05 -28.63
N VAL A 2 -28.73 -5.08 -29.01
CA VAL A 2 -29.24 -6.45 -29.13
C VAL A 2 -29.63 -6.98 -27.75
N ARG A 3 -30.79 -7.60 -27.63
CA ARG A 3 -31.32 -8.13 -26.37
C ARG A 3 -31.17 -9.67 -26.35
N MET A 4 -31.22 -10.27 -25.17
CA MET A 4 -31.21 -11.73 -25.02
C MET A 4 -32.33 -12.41 -25.82
N GLN A 5 -33.50 -11.77 -25.93
CA GLN A 5 -34.63 -12.25 -26.72
C GLN A 5 -34.32 -12.35 -28.22
N ASP A 6 -33.51 -11.42 -28.75
CA ASP A 6 -33.14 -11.43 -30.16
C ASP A 6 -32.22 -12.63 -30.48
N VAL A 7 -31.30 -12.97 -29.55
CA VAL A 7 -30.46 -14.17 -29.66
C VAL A 7 -31.30 -15.43 -29.54
N ALA A 8 -32.28 -15.45 -28.60
CA ALA A 8 -33.20 -16.57 -28.41
C ALA A 8 -34.01 -16.85 -29.69
N GLN A 9 -34.56 -15.81 -30.32
CA GLN A 9 -35.28 -15.88 -31.58
C GLN A 9 -34.39 -16.36 -32.72
N ARG A 10 -33.14 -15.88 -32.81
CA ARG A 10 -32.18 -16.28 -33.84
C ARG A 10 -31.80 -17.76 -33.78
N VAL A 11 -31.72 -18.34 -32.59
CA VAL A 11 -31.32 -19.75 -32.36
C VAL A 11 -32.54 -20.68 -32.29
N GLY A 12 -33.75 -20.14 -32.11
CA GLY A 12 -34.98 -20.91 -31.96
C GLY A 12 -35.11 -21.58 -30.58
N VAL A 13 -34.67 -20.90 -29.51
CA VAL A 13 -34.73 -21.37 -28.13
C VAL A 13 -35.36 -20.32 -27.22
N SER A 14 -35.67 -20.65 -25.96
CA SER A 14 -36.16 -19.66 -25.00
C SER A 14 -35.03 -18.72 -24.51
N ALA A 15 -35.39 -17.52 -24.06
CA ALA A 15 -34.42 -16.63 -23.41
C ALA A 15 -33.79 -17.28 -22.17
N ALA A 16 -34.52 -18.12 -21.44
CA ALA A 16 -33.98 -18.92 -20.33
C ALA A 16 -32.89 -19.90 -20.82
N THR A 17 -33.10 -20.56 -21.96
CA THR A 17 -32.13 -21.47 -22.58
C THR A 17 -30.85 -20.69 -23.01
N VAL A 18 -31.00 -19.50 -23.62
CA VAL A 18 -29.87 -18.64 -23.96
C VAL A 18 -29.09 -18.26 -22.71
N SER A 19 -29.79 -17.86 -21.65
CA SER A 19 -29.17 -17.48 -20.36
C SER A 19 -28.40 -18.66 -19.74
N LEU A 20 -28.94 -19.86 -19.75
CA LEU A 20 -28.28 -21.06 -19.22
C LEU A 20 -27.09 -21.49 -20.10
N ALA A 21 -27.20 -21.40 -21.43
CA ALA A 21 -26.14 -21.73 -22.38
C ALA A 21 -24.94 -20.80 -22.18
N LEU A 22 -25.18 -19.49 -22.16
CA LEU A 22 -24.13 -18.47 -21.92
C LEU A 22 -23.52 -18.50 -20.50
N ALA A 23 -24.24 -19.10 -19.55
CA ALA A 23 -23.74 -19.34 -18.19
C ALA A 23 -22.95 -20.65 -18.04
N GLY A 24 -22.80 -21.44 -19.11
CA GLY A 24 -22.07 -22.70 -19.05
C GLY A 24 -22.80 -23.82 -18.30
N SER A 25 -24.13 -23.74 -18.10
CA SER A 25 -24.91 -24.73 -17.35
C SER A 25 -24.89 -26.10 -17.99
N ASP A 26 -24.64 -27.15 -17.21
CA ASP A 26 -24.68 -28.55 -17.65
C ASP A 26 -26.06 -29.03 -18.05
N ARG A 27 -27.10 -28.24 -17.76
CA ARG A 27 -28.50 -28.54 -18.20
C ARG A 27 -28.71 -28.27 -19.71
N ILE A 28 -27.73 -27.67 -20.39
CA ILE A 28 -27.80 -27.35 -21.81
C ILE A 28 -26.81 -28.23 -22.57
N SER A 29 -27.29 -28.91 -23.64
CA SER A 29 -26.41 -29.73 -24.46
C SER A 29 -25.25 -28.92 -25.06
N PRO A 30 -24.08 -29.54 -25.25
CA PRO A 30 -22.93 -28.86 -25.87
C PRO A 30 -23.26 -28.22 -27.22
N ALA A 31 -24.04 -28.95 -28.05
CA ALA A 31 -24.45 -28.46 -29.39
C ALA A 31 -25.33 -27.20 -29.30
N THR A 32 -26.26 -27.15 -28.35
CA THR A 32 -27.11 -25.95 -28.13
C THR A 32 -26.28 -24.80 -27.57
N ARG A 33 -25.32 -25.08 -26.69
CA ARG A 33 -24.42 -24.07 -26.14
C ARG A 33 -23.60 -23.40 -27.24
N THR A 34 -22.93 -24.18 -28.09
CA THR A 34 -22.15 -23.66 -29.23
C THR A 34 -22.99 -22.78 -30.15
N ARG A 35 -24.22 -23.25 -30.54
CA ARG A 35 -25.12 -22.46 -31.38
C ARG A 35 -25.52 -21.12 -30.76
N VAL A 36 -25.77 -21.08 -29.45
CA VAL A 36 -26.09 -19.85 -28.73
C VAL A 36 -24.91 -18.91 -28.65
N GLU A 37 -23.73 -19.43 -28.35
CA GLU A 37 -22.48 -18.63 -28.26
C GLU A 37 -22.11 -18.02 -29.62
N GLU A 38 -22.21 -18.77 -30.70
CA GLU A 38 -21.97 -18.29 -32.06
C GLU A 38 -22.97 -17.20 -32.47
N ALA A 39 -24.25 -17.41 -32.21
CA ALA A 39 -25.28 -16.43 -32.49
C ALA A 39 -25.11 -15.15 -31.67
N ALA A 40 -24.81 -15.26 -30.39
CA ALA A 40 -24.55 -14.12 -29.52
C ALA A 40 -23.35 -13.32 -30.02
N ARG A 41 -22.25 -14.00 -30.38
CA ARG A 41 -21.04 -13.37 -30.94
C ARG A 41 -21.32 -12.68 -32.29
N ALA A 42 -22.02 -13.35 -33.21
CA ALA A 42 -22.35 -12.82 -34.53
C ALA A 42 -23.28 -11.58 -34.46
N MET A 43 -24.17 -11.54 -33.46
CA MET A 43 -25.09 -10.43 -33.23
C MET A 43 -24.48 -9.31 -32.36
N GLY A 44 -23.24 -9.47 -31.85
CA GLY A 44 -22.64 -8.52 -30.91
C GLY A 44 -23.37 -8.43 -29.56
N TYR A 45 -24.10 -9.47 -29.19
CA TYR A 45 -24.79 -9.54 -27.91
C TYR A 45 -23.77 -9.70 -26.77
N ARG A 46 -23.81 -8.77 -25.83
CA ARG A 46 -23.06 -8.87 -24.58
C ARG A 46 -24.04 -9.05 -23.42
N PRO A 47 -23.94 -10.15 -22.63
CA PRO A 47 -24.76 -10.31 -21.45
C PRO A 47 -24.63 -9.10 -20.52
N HIS A 48 -25.71 -8.55 -20.05
CA HIS A 48 -25.70 -7.50 -19.04
C HIS A 48 -25.16 -8.07 -17.73
N VAL A 49 -24.03 -7.55 -17.24
CA VAL A 49 -23.38 -7.99 -16.00
C VAL A 49 -24.36 -7.90 -14.83
N GLY A 50 -25.15 -6.82 -14.75
CA GLY A 50 -26.18 -6.64 -13.71
C GLY A 50 -27.31 -7.68 -13.75
N ALA A 51 -27.74 -8.11 -14.94
CA ALA A 51 -28.76 -9.16 -15.05
C ALA A 51 -28.24 -10.54 -14.66
N ARG A 52 -26.95 -10.79 -14.85
CA ARG A 52 -26.27 -12.00 -14.38
C ARG A 52 -26.11 -11.96 -12.85
N ALA A 53 -25.69 -10.83 -12.30
CA ALA A 53 -25.52 -10.63 -10.86
C ALA A 53 -26.81 -10.86 -10.07
N LEU A 54 -27.95 -10.34 -10.56
CA LEU A 54 -29.27 -10.55 -9.96
C LEU A 54 -29.69 -12.04 -9.90
N ARG A 55 -29.14 -12.86 -10.77
CA ARG A 55 -29.49 -14.30 -10.84
C ARG A 55 -28.54 -15.19 -10.05
N THR A 56 -27.25 -14.81 -10.01
CA THR A 56 -26.20 -15.61 -9.36
C THR A 56 -25.85 -15.09 -7.97
N ASP A 57 -26.46 -14.00 -7.54
CA ASP A 57 -26.15 -13.22 -6.33
C ASP A 57 -24.65 -12.90 -6.20
N SER A 58 -23.96 -12.80 -7.37
CA SER A 58 -22.52 -12.49 -7.45
C SER A 58 -22.22 -11.64 -8.66
N THR A 59 -21.46 -10.57 -8.45
CA THR A 59 -20.98 -9.65 -9.49
C THR A 59 -19.66 -10.12 -10.10
N ARG A 60 -18.96 -11.05 -9.45
CA ARG A 60 -17.56 -11.42 -9.74
C ARG A 60 -16.63 -10.19 -9.76
N THR A 61 -16.93 -9.25 -8.88
CA THR A 61 -16.17 -8.00 -8.75
C THR A 61 -15.80 -7.78 -7.29
N ILE A 62 -14.55 -7.41 -7.04
CA ILE A 62 -14.04 -7.04 -5.73
C ILE A 62 -13.71 -5.55 -5.77
N GLY A 63 -14.15 -4.81 -4.76
CA GLY A 63 -13.74 -3.42 -4.54
C GLY A 63 -12.34 -3.38 -3.91
N LEU A 64 -11.46 -2.55 -4.44
CA LEU A 64 -10.15 -2.26 -3.85
C LEU A 64 -10.10 -0.76 -3.52
N VAL A 65 -10.14 -0.44 -2.25
CA VAL A 65 -10.01 0.95 -1.77
C VAL A 65 -8.59 1.14 -1.22
N VAL A 66 -7.77 1.91 -1.94
CA VAL A 66 -6.41 2.25 -1.53
C VAL A 66 -6.33 3.68 -1.02
N SER A 67 -5.32 3.97 -0.21
CA SER A 67 -5.16 5.29 0.41
C SER A 67 -4.57 6.34 -0.53
N ASP A 68 -3.63 5.99 -1.41
CA ASP A 68 -3.05 6.92 -2.39
C ASP A 68 -2.46 6.18 -3.60
N VAL A 69 -3.14 6.25 -4.77
CA VAL A 69 -2.64 5.64 -6.02
C VAL A 69 -1.42 6.35 -6.59
N ALA A 70 -1.10 7.57 -6.15
CA ALA A 70 0.12 8.28 -6.55
C ALA A 70 1.35 7.73 -5.80
N ASN A 71 1.17 7.04 -4.68
CA ASN A 71 2.24 6.32 -4.02
C ASN A 71 2.54 5.02 -4.83
N PRO A 72 3.78 4.84 -5.32
CA PRO A 72 4.18 3.69 -6.13
C PRO A 72 3.87 2.34 -5.50
N PHE A 73 3.99 2.23 -4.18
CA PHE A 73 3.66 1.01 -3.45
C PHE A 73 2.20 0.58 -3.70
N PHE A 74 1.24 1.50 -3.55
CA PHE A 74 -0.17 1.16 -3.77
C PHE A 74 -0.50 0.96 -5.25
N ALA A 75 0.17 1.67 -6.16
CA ALA A 75 -0.01 1.46 -7.60
C ALA A 75 0.44 0.06 -8.04
N GLU A 76 1.61 -0.38 -7.58
CA GLU A 76 2.13 -1.71 -7.85
C GLU A 76 1.30 -2.80 -7.19
N LEU A 77 0.92 -2.61 -5.91
CA LEU A 77 0.07 -3.52 -5.15
C LEU A 77 -1.30 -3.70 -5.82
N ALA A 78 -1.91 -2.62 -6.31
CA ALA A 78 -3.18 -2.69 -7.05
C ALA A 78 -3.03 -3.51 -8.34
N GLY A 79 -1.93 -3.34 -9.07
CA GLY A 79 -1.63 -4.14 -10.26
C GLY A 79 -1.47 -5.63 -9.94
N GLU A 80 -0.77 -6.00 -8.85
CA GLU A 80 -0.62 -7.39 -8.43
C GLU A 80 -1.95 -7.99 -7.94
N ILE A 81 -2.75 -7.23 -7.18
CA ILE A 81 -4.09 -7.65 -6.74
C ILE A 81 -4.98 -7.91 -7.96
N GLN A 82 -4.93 -7.03 -8.97
CA GLN A 82 -5.70 -7.23 -10.21
C GLN A 82 -5.29 -8.53 -10.92
N ARG A 83 -3.98 -8.83 -11.00
CA ARG A 83 -3.47 -10.08 -11.58
C ARG A 83 -3.90 -11.30 -10.77
N ALA A 84 -3.83 -11.23 -9.45
CA ALA A 84 -4.26 -12.32 -8.56
C ALA A 84 -5.76 -12.57 -8.67
N ALA A 85 -6.60 -11.52 -8.64
CA ALA A 85 -8.05 -11.60 -8.78
C ALA A 85 -8.47 -12.19 -10.15
N ALA A 86 -7.79 -11.78 -11.23
CA ALA A 86 -8.08 -12.31 -12.57
C ALA A 86 -7.83 -13.83 -12.66
N ARG A 87 -6.81 -14.36 -11.97
CA ARG A 87 -6.59 -15.83 -11.87
C ARG A 87 -7.73 -16.55 -11.19
N GLN A 88 -8.45 -15.88 -10.29
CA GLN A 88 -9.64 -16.39 -9.59
C GLN A 88 -10.96 -16.00 -10.28
N SER A 89 -10.88 -15.47 -11.51
CA SER A 89 -12.05 -15.01 -12.30
C SER A 89 -12.83 -13.87 -11.64
N TYR A 90 -12.15 -12.99 -10.91
CA TYR A 90 -12.70 -11.75 -10.37
C TYR A 90 -12.13 -10.52 -11.09
N SER A 91 -12.96 -9.49 -11.22
CA SER A 91 -12.55 -8.14 -11.65
C SER A 91 -12.32 -7.26 -10.44
N ILE A 92 -11.49 -6.22 -10.59
CA ILE A 92 -11.25 -5.23 -9.55
C ILE A 92 -11.86 -3.88 -9.94
N VAL A 93 -12.57 -3.26 -9.01
CA VAL A 93 -12.93 -1.83 -9.04
C VAL A 93 -12.01 -1.10 -8.07
N LEU A 94 -11.10 -0.30 -8.62
CA LEU A 94 -10.13 0.48 -7.84
C LEU A 94 -10.72 1.84 -7.46
N CYS A 95 -10.65 2.16 -6.17
CA CYS A 95 -11.03 3.46 -5.60
C CYS A 95 -9.84 4.05 -4.84
N ASN A 96 -9.60 5.36 -4.99
CA ASN A 96 -8.54 6.11 -4.32
C ASN A 96 -9.13 7.05 -3.26
N SER A 97 -8.88 6.79 -2.00
CA SER A 97 -9.36 7.66 -0.91
C SER A 97 -8.51 8.92 -0.70
N ASP A 98 -7.26 8.94 -1.20
CA ASP A 98 -6.32 10.07 -1.05
C ASP A 98 -6.09 10.47 0.43
N GLU A 99 -5.94 9.46 1.30
CA GLU A 99 -5.86 9.60 2.77
C GLU A 99 -7.07 10.33 3.41
N ASP A 100 -8.20 10.45 2.68
CA ASP A 100 -9.43 11.11 3.15
C ASP A 100 -10.42 10.05 3.67
N ALA A 101 -10.73 10.12 4.97
CA ALA A 101 -11.62 9.19 5.64
C ALA A 101 -13.07 9.27 5.15
N GLN A 102 -13.55 10.48 4.79
CA GLN A 102 -14.90 10.66 4.26
C GLN A 102 -15.02 10.04 2.87
N ARG A 103 -14.04 10.26 2.01
CA ARG A 103 -14.00 9.64 0.67
C ARG A 103 -13.91 8.13 0.74
N GLN A 104 -13.13 7.57 1.68
CA GLN A 104 -13.13 6.14 1.94
C GLN A 104 -14.53 5.62 2.28
N ASP A 105 -15.24 6.30 3.19
CA ASP A 105 -16.58 5.92 3.63
C ASP A 105 -17.60 6.01 2.50
N ASP A 106 -17.52 7.04 1.64
CA ASP A 106 -18.36 7.21 0.47
C ASP A 106 -18.17 6.03 -0.53
N TYR A 107 -16.91 5.61 -0.76
CA TYR A 107 -16.64 4.44 -1.59
C TYR A 107 -17.17 3.14 -0.98
N LEU A 108 -16.93 2.90 0.31
CA LEU A 108 -17.45 1.71 0.98
C LEU A 108 -18.98 1.65 0.91
N SER A 109 -19.65 2.78 1.13
CA SER A 109 -21.10 2.88 1.03
C SER A 109 -21.59 2.59 -0.39
N SER A 110 -20.99 3.22 -1.42
CA SER A 110 -21.44 3.06 -2.82
C SER A 110 -21.20 1.65 -3.34
N LEU A 111 -20.05 1.04 -3.04
CA LEU A 111 -19.69 -0.30 -3.50
C LEU A 111 -20.55 -1.38 -2.86
N LEU A 112 -20.75 -1.31 -1.54
CA LEU A 112 -21.45 -2.33 -0.77
C LEU A 112 -22.98 -2.15 -0.82
N ALA A 113 -23.50 -0.95 -0.56
CA ALA A 113 -24.94 -0.70 -0.59
C ALA A 113 -25.53 -0.82 -2.00
N GLY A 114 -24.75 -0.42 -3.02
CA GLY A 114 -25.13 -0.57 -4.43
C GLY A 114 -25.02 -2.00 -4.97
N ARG A 115 -24.56 -2.96 -4.17
CA ARG A 115 -24.24 -4.34 -4.62
C ARG A 115 -23.40 -4.36 -5.91
N GLN A 116 -22.47 -3.41 -6.02
CA GLN A 116 -21.59 -3.32 -7.18
C GLN A 116 -20.44 -4.33 -7.10
N VAL A 117 -20.11 -4.77 -5.88
CA VAL A 117 -19.04 -5.72 -5.60
C VAL A 117 -19.51 -6.81 -4.64
N ASP A 118 -18.85 -7.95 -4.67
CA ASP A 118 -19.14 -9.09 -3.80
C ASP A 118 -18.43 -8.94 -2.43
N GLY A 119 -17.35 -8.14 -2.38
CA GLY A 119 -16.60 -7.82 -1.17
C GLY A 119 -15.59 -6.70 -1.42
N THR A 120 -14.93 -6.23 -0.37
CA THR A 120 -13.96 -5.13 -0.46
C THR A 120 -12.65 -5.46 0.24
N ILE A 121 -11.54 -5.18 -0.46
CA ILE A 121 -10.20 -5.08 0.13
C ILE A 121 -9.95 -3.60 0.39
N VAL A 122 -9.68 -3.22 1.63
CA VAL A 122 -9.56 -1.81 2.01
C VAL A 122 -8.26 -1.54 2.76
N VAL A 123 -7.55 -0.49 2.34
CA VAL A 123 -6.45 0.12 3.09
C VAL A 123 -7.04 1.24 3.94
N PRO A 124 -7.21 1.06 5.26
CA PRO A 124 -7.85 2.06 6.11
C PRO A 124 -7.01 3.35 6.19
N THR A 125 -7.66 4.50 6.06
CA THR A 125 -6.98 5.82 6.14
C THR A 125 -6.56 6.18 7.55
N ALA A 126 -7.35 5.77 8.56
CA ALA A 126 -7.10 6.08 9.96
C ALA A 126 -7.86 5.10 10.88
N ALA A 127 -8.24 5.57 12.06
CA ALA A 127 -9.07 4.85 13.02
C ALA A 127 -10.44 4.44 12.44
N MET A 128 -11.25 3.78 13.27
CA MET A 128 -12.62 3.37 12.94
C MET A 128 -13.50 4.50 12.43
N THR A 129 -13.76 4.53 11.12
CA THR A 129 -14.68 5.49 10.50
C THR A 129 -16.14 5.03 10.57
N PRO A 130 -17.13 5.94 10.38
CA PRO A 130 -18.54 5.57 10.29
C PRO A 130 -18.82 4.54 9.18
N GLY A 131 -18.20 4.68 8.00
CA GLY A 131 -18.39 3.76 6.88
C GLY A 131 -17.83 2.36 7.15
N LEU A 132 -16.64 2.25 7.76
CA LEU A 132 -16.09 0.97 8.21
C LEU A 132 -17.00 0.31 9.25
N ARG A 133 -17.54 1.10 10.18
CA ARG A 133 -18.50 0.62 11.18
C ARG A 133 -19.78 0.11 10.54
N GLN A 134 -20.31 0.82 9.54
CA GLN A 134 -21.52 0.42 8.82
C GLN A 134 -21.29 -0.84 7.99
N ALA A 135 -20.17 -0.94 7.27
CA ALA A 135 -19.79 -2.14 6.54
C ALA A 135 -19.69 -3.36 7.46
N ALA A 136 -19.05 -3.19 8.61
CA ALA A 136 -18.94 -4.23 9.63
C ALA A 136 -20.30 -4.58 10.27
N ALA A 137 -21.19 -3.62 10.49
CA ALA A 137 -22.53 -3.87 10.98
C ALA A 137 -23.39 -4.69 10.00
N GLY A 138 -23.18 -4.48 8.70
CA GLY A 138 -23.79 -5.25 7.63
C GLY A 138 -23.14 -6.61 7.37
N ALA A 139 -22.15 -7.02 8.16
CA ALA A 139 -21.34 -8.22 7.97
C ALA A 139 -20.79 -8.36 6.52
N ALA A 140 -20.37 -7.26 5.94
CA ALA A 140 -19.81 -7.23 4.60
C ALA A 140 -18.52 -8.06 4.51
N ASN A 141 -18.31 -8.76 3.39
CA ASN A 141 -17.05 -9.43 3.11
C ASN A 141 -15.95 -8.39 2.94
N MET A 142 -15.04 -8.32 3.91
CA MET A 142 -14.00 -7.29 3.96
C MET A 142 -12.67 -7.87 4.40
N VAL A 143 -11.61 -7.49 3.69
CA VAL A 143 -10.20 -7.74 4.04
C VAL A 143 -9.53 -6.40 4.31
N LEU A 144 -8.87 -6.28 5.47
CA LEU A 144 -8.03 -5.13 5.78
C LEU A 144 -6.63 -5.34 5.18
N LEU A 145 -6.14 -4.35 4.45
CA LEU A 145 -4.85 -4.41 3.75
C LEU A 145 -3.90 -3.34 4.28
N ASP A 146 -2.63 -3.70 4.47
CA ASP A 146 -1.53 -2.83 4.91
C ASP A 146 -1.70 -2.25 6.31
N ARG A 147 -2.86 -1.72 6.64
CA ARG A 147 -3.15 -1.04 7.92
C ARG A 147 -4.26 -1.73 8.67
N PRO A 148 -4.05 -2.13 9.93
CA PRO A 148 -5.14 -2.56 10.80
C PRO A 148 -5.98 -1.37 11.25
N VAL A 149 -7.21 -1.65 11.65
CA VAL A 149 -8.10 -0.68 12.28
C VAL A 149 -8.10 -0.92 13.78
N GLU A 150 -7.86 0.12 14.57
CA GLU A 150 -8.01 0.04 16.01
C GLU A 150 -9.50 -0.09 16.35
N VAL A 151 -9.86 -1.28 16.83
CA VAL A 151 -11.26 -1.60 17.13
C VAL A 151 -11.66 -0.97 18.46
N THR A 152 -12.27 0.21 18.39
CA THR A 152 -12.82 0.90 19.56
C THR A 152 -14.31 0.62 19.73
N GLY A 153 -14.76 0.36 20.97
CA GLY A 153 -16.16 0.13 21.30
C GLY A 153 -16.53 -1.34 21.47
N ARG A 154 -17.82 -1.57 21.78
CA ARG A 154 -18.40 -2.91 22.00
C ARG A 154 -19.57 -3.11 21.05
N GLY A 155 -19.92 -4.37 20.76
CA GLY A 155 -21.06 -4.71 19.92
C GLY A 155 -20.70 -5.49 18.66
N ALA A 156 -21.69 -5.75 17.78
CA ALA A 156 -21.53 -6.55 16.57
C ALA A 156 -20.50 -5.97 15.58
N PRO A 157 -20.49 -4.67 15.27
CA PRO A 157 -19.51 -4.10 14.34
C PRO A 157 -18.06 -4.26 14.81
N ALA A 158 -17.81 -4.05 16.12
CA ALA A 158 -16.47 -4.22 16.69
C ALA A 158 -16.02 -5.69 16.62
N ARG A 159 -16.91 -6.64 16.93
CA ARG A 159 -16.60 -8.07 16.82
C ARG A 159 -16.31 -8.48 15.38
N HIS A 160 -17.12 -8.02 14.42
CA HIS A 160 -16.91 -8.34 13.00
C HIS A 160 -15.56 -7.81 12.49
N LEU A 161 -15.23 -6.56 12.76
CA LEU A 161 -13.93 -5.99 12.38
C LEU A 161 -12.74 -6.71 13.05
N ALA A 162 -12.92 -7.16 14.30
CA ALA A 162 -11.89 -7.95 14.97
C ALA A 162 -11.67 -9.34 14.33
N THR A 163 -12.63 -9.82 13.54
CA THR A 163 -12.52 -11.10 12.80
C THR A 163 -12.22 -10.91 11.32
N CYS A 164 -12.21 -9.68 10.79
CA CYS A 164 -11.81 -9.43 9.41
C CYS A 164 -10.35 -9.86 9.21
N PRO A 165 -10.04 -10.60 8.14
CA PRO A 165 -8.66 -10.91 7.81
C PRO A 165 -7.84 -9.65 7.60
N ILE A 166 -6.62 -9.65 8.12
CA ILE A 166 -5.66 -8.56 7.96
C ILE A 166 -4.47 -9.10 7.16
N VAL A 167 -4.18 -8.47 6.04
CA VAL A 167 -3.00 -8.78 5.22
C VAL A 167 -2.09 -7.57 5.22
N ARG A 168 -0.92 -7.71 5.82
CA ARG A 168 0.08 -6.63 5.91
C ARG A 168 1.48 -7.21 5.99
N SER A 169 2.49 -6.42 5.62
CA SER A 169 3.87 -6.85 5.74
C SER A 169 4.34 -6.90 7.21
N ASP A 170 5.26 -7.83 7.52
CA ASP A 170 6.03 -7.82 8.77
C ASP A 170 7.40 -7.20 8.50
N ALA A 171 7.64 -6.01 9.05
CA ALA A 171 8.89 -5.28 8.87
C ALA A 171 9.94 -5.58 9.97
N ARG A 172 9.66 -6.45 10.92
CA ARG A 172 10.47 -6.66 12.13
C ARG A 172 11.91 -7.07 11.80
N SER A 173 12.11 -8.14 11.02
CA SER A 173 13.45 -8.59 10.66
C SER A 173 14.22 -7.59 9.81
N ALA A 174 13.55 -6.99 8.83
CA ALA A 174 14.18 -6.01 7.96
C ALA A 174 14.62 -4.73 8.71
N LEU A 175 13.82 -4.26 9.66
CA LEU A 175 14.18 -3.10 10.49
C LEU A 175 15.25 -3.45 11.53
N ASP A 176 15.32 -4.69 11.97
CA ASP A 176 16.47 -5.18 12.77
C ASP A 176 17.76 -5.17 11.95
N GLU A 177 17.71 -5.60 10.68
CA GLU A 177 18.83 -5.54 9.73
C GLU A 177 19.24 -4.08 9.41
N VAL A 178 18.29 -3.14 9.30
CA VAL A 178 18.61 -1.71 9.18
C VAL A 178 19.38 -1.21 10.40
N GLY A 179 18.93 -1.58 11.61
CA GLY A 179 19.61 -1.27 12.85
C GLY A 179 21.04 -1.82 12.88
N GLU A 180 21.23 -3.08 12.44
CA GLU A 180 22.56 -3.70 12.32
C GLU A 180 23.43 -2.96 11.29
N LEU A 181 22.93 -2.71 10.09
CA LEU A 181 23.64 -2.00 9.04
C LEU A 181 24.16 -0.65 9.54
N LEU A 182 23.28 0.18 10.10
CA LEU A 182 23.66 1.52 10.54
C LEU A 182 24.65 1.49 11.70
N THR A 183 24.48 0.57 12.64
CA THR A 183 25.41 0.48 13.79
C THR A 183 26.76 -0.14 13.45
N SER A 184 26.83 -1.09 12.50
CA SER A 184 28.08 -1.65 11.98
C SER A 184 28.90 -0.63 11.21
N LEU A 185 28.24 0.31 10.52
CA LEU A 185 28.88 1.47 9.87
C LEU A 185 29.27 2.60 10.85
N GLY A 186 29.09 2.38 12.15
CA GLY A 186 29.52 3.33 13.19
C GLY A 186 28.52 4.43 13.52
N HIS A 187 27.33 4.47 12.92
CA HIS A 187 26.34 5.50 13.22
C HIS A 187 25.82 5.40 14.66
N ARG A 188 25.80 6.54 15.36
CA ARG A 188 25.28 6.69 16.74
C ARG A 188 24.30 7.85 16.87
N ARG A 189 24.16 8.66 15.81
CA ARG A 189 23.15 9.71 15.68
C ARG A 189 22.29 9.40 14.47
N ILE A 190 21.05 8.95 14.70
CA ILE A 190 20.12 8.49 13.68
C ILE A 190 18.85 9.32 13.69
N GLY A 191 18.46 9.84 12.54
CA GLY A 191 17.17 10.45 12.30
C GLY A 191 16.16 9.41 11.79
N ILE A 192 14.96 9.42 12.35
CA ILE A 192 13.84 8.61 11.85
C ILE A 192 12.76 9.57 11.35
N ILE A 193 12.46 9.54 10.06
CA ILE A 193 11.32 10.23 9.48
C ILE A 193 10.17 9.21 9.49
N ALA A 194 9.30 9.34 10.49
CA ALA A 194 8.19 8.41 10.70
C ALA A 194 6.95 8.88 9.94
N PRO A 195 6.12 7.96 9.41
CA PRO A 195 4.75 8.28 9.02
C PRO A 195 3.95 8.84 10.19
N PRO A 196 2.72 9.34 9.94
CA PRO A 196 1.87 9.88 11.00
C PRO A 196 1.76 8.92 12.19
N LEU A 197 2.12 9.40 13.39
CA LEU A 197 2.19 8.58 14.60
C LEU A 197 0.82 8.22 15.19
N GLN A 198 -0.26 8.80 14.68
CA GLN A 198 -1.63 8.34 14.94
C GLN A 198 -1.97 7.07 14.16
N THR A 199 -1.16 6.66 13.18
CA THR A 199 -1.31 5.39 12.47
C THR A 199 -0.47 4.30 13.14
N GLN A 200 -0.99 3.07 13.18
CA GLN A 200 -0.24 1.94 13.73
C GLN A 200 1.05 1.67 12.93
N VAL A 201 1.00 1.84 11.61
CA VAL A 201 2.19 1.69 10.73
C VAL A 201 3.29 2.68 11.10
N GLY A 202 2.92 3.95 11.37
CA GLY A 202 3.88 4.97 11.80
C GLY A 202 4.53 4.65 13.15
N GLN A 203 3.72 4.23 14.12
CA GLN A 203 4.22 3.79 15.42
C GLN A 203 5.14 2.57 15.29
N GLU A 204 4.69 1.54 14.60
CA GLU A 204 5.41 0.26 14.48
C GLU A 204 6.76 0.43 13.79
N ARG A 205 6.81 1.10 12.62
CA ARG A 205 8.08 1.30 11.90
C ARG A 205 9.08 2.12 12.72
N ARG A 206 8.61 3.15 13.44
CA ARG A 206 9.41 3.92 14.38
C ARG A 206 9.94 3.05 15.53
N ASP A 207 9.07 2.31 16.18
CA ASP A 207 9.40 1.60 17.42
C ASP A 207 10.30 0.40 17.15
N LEU A 208 10.04 -0.37 16.09
CA LEU A 208 10.89 -1.51 15.69
C LEU A 208 12.32 -1.07 15.41
N LEU A 209 12.52 0.00 14.63
CA LEU A 209 13.88 0.48 14.37
C LEU A 209 14.50 1.08 15.63
N ARG A 210 13.75 1.86 16.40
CA ARG A 210 14.24 2.43 17.66
C ARG A 210 14.70 1.35 18.63
N GLU A 211 13.93 0.28 18.80
CA GLU A 211 14.30 -0.87 19.63
C GLU A 211 15.56 -1.59 19.09
N ALA A 212 15.65 -1.79 17.78
CA ALA A 212 16.81 -2.40 17.15
C ALA A 212 18.10 -1.59 17.40
N LEU A 213 18.02 -0.27 17.31
CA LEU A 213 19.13 0.65 17.58
C LEU A 213 19.53 0.66 19.06
N LEU A 214 18.55 0.71 19.97
CA LEU A 214 18.80 0.67 21.43
C LEU A 214 19.46 -0.62 21.86
N ARG A 215 19.02 -1.78 21.35
CA ARG A 215 19.66 -3.08 21.62
C ARG A 215 21.13 -3.13 21.19
N ARG A 216 21.51 -2.34 20.17
CA ARG A 216 22.88 -2.23 19.63
C ARG A 216 23.70 -1.10 20.24
N GLY A 217 23.22 -0.54 21.36
CA GLY A 217 23.96 0.46 22.15
C GLY A 217 23.90 1.90 21.63
N VAL A 218 23.00 2.21 20.69
CA VAL A 218 22.72 3.61 20.33
C VAL A 218 22.01 4.29 21.51
N PRO A 219 22.55 5.38 22.07
CA PRO A 219 21.91 6.02 23.23
C PRO A 219 20.57 6.67 22.83
N PRO A 220 19.56 6.71 23.71
CA PRO A 220 18.25 7.30 23.38
C PRO A 220 18.34 8.73 22.83
N ARG A 221 19.29 9.55 23.33
CA ARG A 221 19.56 10.91 22.85
C ARG A 221 20.14 10.95 21.41
N GLY A 222 20.66 9.83 20.94
CA GLY A 222 21.19 9.68 19.58
C GLY A 222 20.11 9.37 18.56
N ILE A 223 18.88 9.09 18.98
CA ILE A 223 17.75 8.80 18.08
C ILE A 223 16.81 10.00 18.07
N THR A 224 16.63 10.60 16.90
CA THR A 224 15.71 11.72 16.71
C THR A 224 14.58 11.29 15.79
N VAL A 225 13.34 11.46 16.23
CA VAL A 225 12.15 11.17 15.41
C VAL A 225 11.53 12.48 14.94
N VAL A 226 11.22 12.55 13.65
CA VAL A 226 10.42 13.63 13.04
C VAL A 226 9.26 12.98 12.31
N GLU A 227 8.06 13.49 12.56
CA GLU A 227 6.84 13.00 11.93
C GLU A 227 6.64 13.64 10.55
N GLY A 228 6.28 12.83 9.55
CA GLY A 228 5.84 13.21 8.21
C GLY A 228 4.36 12.85 7.99
N ASP A 229 3.92 12.86 6.73
CA ASP A 229 2.52 12.72 6.34
C ASP A 229 2.29 11.78 5.13
N PHE A 230 3.21 10.86 4.87
CA PHE A 230 3.27 9.99 3.68
C PHE A 230 3.50 10.75 2.35
N ARG A 231 3.87 12.02 2.39
CA ARG A 231 4.09 12.83 1.18
C ARG A 231 5.55 13.25 1.05
N GLN A 232 5.98 13.46 -0.19
CA GLN A 232 7.36 13.83 -0.50
C GLN A 232 7.80 15.13 0.22
N ASP A 233 6.92 16.14 0.28
CA ASP A 233 7.29 17.44 0.85
C ASP A 233 7.53 17.38 2.36
N SER A 234 6.86 16.45 3.06
CA SER A 234 7.16 16.23 4.48
C SER A 234 8.53 15.61 4.70
N GLY A 235 9.01 14.78 3.78
CA GLY A 235 10.38 14.27 3.78
C GLY A 235 11.42 15.39 3.66
N VAL A 236 11.19 16.35 2.74
CA VAL A 236 12.06 17.55 2.61
C VAL A 236 12.09 18.35 3.92
N THR A 237 10.91 18.64 4.47
CA THR A 237 10.77 19.41 5.72
C THR A 237 11.41 18.68 6.90
N ALA A 238 11.27 17.36 6.98
CA ALA A 238 11.86 16.54 8.03
C ALA A 238 13.40 16.60 7.99
N VAL A 239 14.01 16.53 6.81
CA VAL A 239 15.46 16.71 6.64
C VAL A 239 15.91 18.08 7.14
N GLN A 240 15.21 19.15 6.76
CA GLN A 240 15.54 20.51 7.24
C GLN A 240 15.54 20.57 8.77
N ARG A 241 14.54 19.99 9.43
CA ARG A 241 14.45 19.93 10.89
C ARG A 241 15.57 19.08 11.52
N LEU A 242 15.91 17.96 10.90
CA LEU A 242 16.96 17.06 11.39
C LEU A 242 18.34 17.71 11.28
N MET A 243 18.63 18.34 10.13
CA MET A 243 19.96 18.93 9.86
C MET A 243 20.18 20.29 10.55
N ALA A 244 19.09 20.97 10.96
CA ALA A 244 19.20 22.21 11.76
C ALA A 244 19.57 21.98 13.24
N ARG A 245 19.68 20.74 13.69
CA ARG A 245 20.02 20.43 15.10
C ARG A 245 21.49 20.74 15.38
N ARG A 246 21.80 21.05 16.63
CA ARG A 246 23.20 21.26 17.08
C ARG A 246 24.10 20.04 16.82
N GLN A 247 23.55 18.86 16.94
CA GLN A 247 24.18 17.59 16.60
C GLN A 247 23.27 16.86 15.60
N PRO A 248 23.43 17.11 14.29
CA PRO A 248 22.60 16.48 13.28
C PRO A 248 22.87 14.97 13.20
N PRO A 249 21.91 14.18 12.73
CA PRO A 249 22.11 12.75 12.50
C PRO A 249 23.13 12.52 11.37
N THR A 250 23.89 11.45 11.49
CA THR A 250 24.80 10.95 10.44
C THR A 250 24.16 9.89 9.56
N ALA A 251 22.99 9.37 9.96
CA ALA A 251 22.16 8.50 9.16
C ALA A 251 20.68 8.86 9.33
N ILE A 252 19.90 8.72 8.26
CA ILE A 252 18.46 8.97 8.25
C ILE A 252 17.77 7.71 7.72
N PHE A 253 16.74 7.26 8.41
CA PHE A 253 15.77 6.29 7.94
C PHE A 253 14.45 7.00 7.66
N ALA A 254 14.00 6.95 6.41
CA ALA A 254 12.69 7.45 6.01
C ALA A 254 11.73 6.26 5.86
N ALA A 255 10.76 6.17 6.75
CA ALA A 255 9.91 5.00 6.93
C ALA A 255 8.70 4.94 5.97
N ASP A 256 8.83 5.56 4.79
CA ASP A 256 7.87 5.54 3.68
C ASP A 256 8.59 5.96 2.39
N GLY A 257 8.17 5.40 1.23
CA GLY A 257 8.85 5.58 -0.04
C GLY A 257 8.82 7.01 -0.55
N LEU A 258 7.69 7.71 -0.48
CA LEU A 258 7.59 9.11 -0.89
C LEU A 258 8.38 10.03 0.03
N MET A 259 8.34 9.77 1.34
CA MET A 259 9.15 10.53 2.29
C MET A 259 10.65 10.28 2.09
N ALA A 260 11.07 9.07 1.65
CA ALA A 260 12.46 8.77 1.32
C ALA A 260 12.95 9.58 0.11
N VAL A 261 12.12 9.68 -0.94
CA VAL A 261 12.39 10.57 -2.08
C VAL A 261 12.49 12.03 -1.64
N GLY A 262 11.58 12.46 -0.76
CA GLY A 262 11.60 13.78 -0.16
C GLY A 262 12.87 14.04 0.67
N ALA A 263 13.29 13.07 1.46
CA ALA A 263 14.52 13.14 2.25
C ALA A 263 15.76 13.30 1.35
N LEU A 264 15.87 12.50 0.29
CA LEU A 264 16.97 12.63 -0.69
C LEU A 264 16.95 14.01 -1.36
N LYS A 265 15.78 14.51 -1.76
CA LYS A 265 15.62 15.86 -2.34
C LYS A 265 16.05 16.93 -1.35
N GLY A 266 15.64 16.84 -0.08
CA GLY A 266 16.01 17.79 0.97
C GLY A 266 17.52 17.81 1.24
N LEU A 267 18.17 16.65 1.30
CA LEU A 267 19.61 16.53 1.44
C LEU A 267 20.35 17.18 0.25
N ARG A 268 19.92 16.91 -0.98
CA ARG A 268 20.50 17.54 -2.19
C ARG A 268 20.32 19.05 -2.19
N GLN A 269 19.17 19.58 -1.80
CA GLN A 269 18.92 21.03 -1.70
C GLN A 269 19.82 21.71 -0.65
N ALA A 270 20.16 20.98 0.41
CA ALA A 270 21.09 21.44 1.44
C ALA A 270 22.57 21.21 1.07
N ASN A 271 22.89 20.68 -0.12
CA ASN A 271 24.24 20.28 -0.55
C ASN A 271 24.89 19.24 0.37
N ILE A 272 24.09 18.36 0.99
CA ILE A 272 24.54 17.26 1.83
C ILE A 272 24.67 16.01 0.95
N ARG A 273 25.85 15.41 0.92
CA ARG A 273 26.15 14.26 0.07
C ARG A 273 25.72 12.96 0.75
N VAL A 274 25.09 12.10 -0.03
CA VAL A 274 24.73 10.73 0.37
C VAL A 274 25.68 9.78 -0.37
N PRO A 275 26.36 8.85 0.31
CA PRO A 275 26.38 8.60 1.76
C PRO A 275 27.45 9.36 2.52
N GLN A 276 28.30 10.20 1.87
CA GLN A 276 29.54 10.73 2.44
C GLN A 276 29.32 11.60 3.69
N ASP A 277 28.25 12.39 3.72
CA ASP A 277 27.93 13.28 4.84
C ASP A 277 26.80 12.67 5.70
N VAL A 278 25.82 12.00 5.05
CA VAL A 278 24.68 11.37 5.71
C VAL A 278 24.29 10.10 4.96
N SER A 279 24.20 8.97 5.65
CA SER A 279 23.59 7.73 5.12
C SER A 279 22.08 7.87 5.06
N LEU A 280 21.46 7.33 4.01
CA LEU A 280 20.01 7.34 3.83
C LEU A 280 19.48 5.92 3.57
N VAL A 281 18.49 5.51 4.37
CA VAL A 281 17.72 4.27 4.16
C VAL A 281 16.28 4.63 3.91
N GLY A 282 15.69 4.08 2.84
CA GLY A 282 14.28 4.24 2.49
C GLY A 282 13.40 3.07 2.93
N PHE A 283 12.14 3.15 2.55
CA PHE A 283 11.13 2.10 2.68
C PHE A 283 10.36 1.98 1.36
N ASP A 284 9.65 0.87 1.15
CA ASP A 284 8.82 0.50 -0.02
C ASP A 284 9.57 0.09 -1.31
N ASP A 285 10.85 0.36 -1.43
CA ASP A 285 11.72 -0.03 -2.56
C ASP A 285 11.12 0.26 -3.96
N ALA A 286 10.77 1.52 -4.21
CA ALA A 286 10.22 1.91 -5.50
C ALA A 286 11.16 1.55 -6.68
N PRO A 287 10.64 1.18 -7.86
CA PRO A 287 11.44 0.65 -8.99
C PRO A 287 12.58 1.54 -9.47
N TRP A 288 12.53 2.84 -9.17
CA TRP A 288 13.59 3.79 -9.56
C TRP A 288 14.62 4.07 -8.45
N PHE A 289 14.55 3.38 -7.29
CA PHE A 289 15.53 3.56 -6.21
C PHE A 289 16.94 3.08 -6.61
N ASP A 290 17.03 2.15 -7.54
CA ASP A 290 18.29 1.70 -8.15
C ASP A 290 18.87 2.69 -9.18
N LEU A 291 18.05 3.61 -9.71
CA LEU A 291 18.44 4.65 -10.66
C LEU A 291 18.96 5.94 -9.98
N PHE A 292 18.85 6.03 -8.67
CA PHE A 292 19.42 7.17 -7.94
C PHE A 292 20.96 7.12 -7.91
N ASP A 293 21.57 8.25 -7.72
CA ASP A 293 23.01 8.36 -7.51
C ASP A 293 23.28 8.99 -6.13
N PRO A 294 23.76 8.17 -5.18
CA PRO A 294 23.90 6.71 -5.24
C PRO A 294 22.55 5.97 -5.20
N PRO A 295 22.48 4.69 -5.64
CA PRO A 295 21.29 3.86 -5.52
C PRO A 295 20.86 3.72 -4.05
N MET A 296 19.54 3.81 -3.79
CA MET A 296 19.01 3.90 -2.44
C MET A 296 18.84 2.52 -1.79
N THR A 297 19.47 2.33 -0.64
CA THR A 297 19.19 1.22 0.28
C THR A 297 17.80 1.38 0.86
N SER A 298 16.99 0.32 0.88
CA SER A 298 15.60 0.42 1.32
C SER A 298 15.06 -0.90 1.87
N VAL A 299 14.02 -0.81 2.69
CA VAL A 299 13.22 -1.97 3.11
C VAL A 299 12.14 -2.22 2.07
N ALA A 300 12.19 -3.35 1.40
CA ALA A 300 11.22 -3.77 0.40
C ALA A 300 10.07 -4.55 1.03
N GLN A 301 8.84 -4.20 0.67
CA GLN A 301 7.65 -4.96 1.03
C GLN A 301 7.40 -6.09 0.02
N PRO A 302 6.90 -7.26 0.43
CA PRO A 302 6.65 -8.40 -0.45
C PRO A 302 5.32 -8.24 -1.21
N ILE A 303 5.24 -7.27 -2.14
CA ILE A 303 4.01 -6.81 -2.79
C ILE A 303 3.22 -7.96 -3.44
N ALA A 304 3.92 -8.85 -4.18
CA ALA A 304 3.26 -10.00 -4.83
C ALA A 304 2.62 -10.95 -3.81
N ALA A 305 3.30 -11.22 -2.68
CA ALA A 305 2.77 -12.07 -1.63
C ALA A 305 1.58 -11.42 -0.90
N LEU A 306 1.65 -10.11 -0.64
CA LEU A 306 0.54 -9.35 -0.07
C LEU A 306 -0.69 -9.41 -0.98
N ALA A 307 -0.51 -9.22 -2.28
CA ALA A 307 -1.59 -9.26 -3.26
C ALA A 307 -2.28 -10.63 -3.32
N VAL A 308 -1.50 -11.70 -3.39
CA VAL A 308 -2.03 -13.07 -3.41
C VAL A 308 -2.79 -13.35 -2.11
N ALA A 309 -2.19 -13.06 -0.96
CA ALA A 309 -2.83 -13.32 0.33
C ALA A 309 -4.14 -12.51 0.52
N ALA A 310 -4.18 -11.25 0.04
CA ALA A 310 -5.39 -10.43 0.14
C ALA A 310 -6.54 -10.98 -0.74
N VAL A 311 -6.21 -11.44 -1.95
CA VAL A 311 -7.21 -12.04 -2.85
C VAL A 311 -7.66 -13.39 -2.33
N ASP A 312 -6.76 -14.24 -1.87
CA ASP A 312 -7.09 -15.56 -1.31
C ASP A 312 -8.00 -15.42 -0.08
N ALA A 313 -7.67 -14.50 0.82
CA ALA A 313 -8.53 -14.20 1.98
C ALA A 313 -9.93 -13.71 1.55
N MET A 314 -10.02 -12.85 0.54
CA MET A 314 -11.29 -12.37 0.00
C MET A 314 -12.08 -13.49 -0.65
N VAL A 315 -11.47 -14.34 -1.47
CA VAL A 315 -12.14 -15.46 -2.12
C VAL A 315 -12.65 -16.47 -1.08
N ALA A 316 -11.86 -16.75 -0.03
CA ALA A 316 -12.30 -17.60 1.08
C ALA A 316 -13.57 -17.05 1.76
N LEU A 317 -13.61 -15.72 2.05
CA LEU A 317 -14.84 -15.09 2.58
C LEU A 317 -16.04 -15.26 1.63
N LEU A 318 -15.82 -15.07 0.31
CA LEU A 318 -16.89 -15.14 -0.70
C LEU A 318 -17.39 -16.57 -0.94
N THR A 319 -16.58 -17.59 -0.66
CA THR A 319 -16.94 -19.01 -0.77
C THR A 319 -17.41 -19.60 0.55
N GLY A 320 -17.39 -18.83 1.64
CA GLY A 320 -17.79 -19.29 2.98
C GLY A 320 -16.71 -20.17 3.65
N GLU A 321 -15.48 -20.12 3.16
CA GLU A 321 -14.37 -20.83 3.73
C GLU A 321 -13.66 -19.98 4.82
N PRO A 322 -12.89 -20.60 5.73
CA PRO A 322 -12.11 -19.87 6.71
C PRO A 322 -11.08 -18.95 6.05
N ALA A 323 -11.19 -17.65 6.27
CA ALA A 323 -10.23 -16.66 5.78
C ALA A 323 -9.20 -16.32 6.88
N HIS A 324 -7.94 -16.24 6.51
CA HIS A 324 -6.84 -16.04 7.45
C HIS A 324 -6.09 -14.74 7.20
N SER A 325 -5.58 -14.14 8.29
CA SER A 325 -4.64 -13.02 8.23
C SER A 325 -3.27 -13.50 7.75
N ALA A 326 -2.54 -12.64 7.03
CA ALA A 326 -1.20 -12.96 6.54
C ALA A 326 -0.23 -11.82 6.80
N TYR A 327 1.01 -12.19 7.12
CA TYR A 327 2.08 -11.25 7.50
C TYR A 327 3.38 -11.58 6.75
N PRO A 328 3.43 -11.48 5.40
CA PRO A 328 4.64 -11.75 4.65
C PRO A 328 5.78 -10.83 5.08
N PRO A 329 7.03 -11.37 5.25
CA PRO A 329 8.14 -10.59 5.76
C PRO A 329 8.70 -9.60 4.74
N CYS A 330 9.03 -8.38 5.18
CA CYS A 330 9.87 -7.44 4.45
C CYS A 330 11.32 -7.95 4.40
N HIS A 331 12.11 -7.40 3.48
CA HIS A 331 13.55 -7.64 3.40
C HIS A 331 14.32 -6.35 3.13
N LEU A 332 15.58 -6.30 3.58
CA LEU A 332 16.46 -5.17 3.33
C LEU A 332 17.18 -5.34 1.98
N VAL A 333 17.01 -4.36 1.09
CA VAL A 333 17.75 -4.26 -0.18
C VAL A 333 18.90 -3.28 0.02
N ARG A 334 20.12 -3.82 0.13
CA ARG A 334 21.34 -3.01 0.35
C ARG A 334 21.85 -2.47 -0.97
N ARG A 335 22.07 -1.15 -1.04
CA ARG A 335 22.64 -0.42 -2.19
C ARG A 335 23.68 0.59 -1.71
N GLY A 336 23.93 1.64 -2.48
CA GLY A 336 25.03 2.59 -2.29
C GLY A 336 24.77 3.77 -1.36
N SER A 337 23.54 3.96 -0.82
CA SER A 337 23.20 5.15 -0.04
C SER A 337 23.60 5.10 1.44
N CYS A 338 24.31 4.05 1.88
CA CYS A 338 24.84 3.92 3.23
C CYS A 338 26.36 3.79 3.18
N GLY A 339 27.06 4.54 4.01
CA GLY A 339 28.53 4.54 4.17
C GLY A 339 28.92 4.61 5.64
N GLU A 340 30.21 4.58 5.93
CA GLU A 340 30.73 4.76 7.28
C GLU A 340 30.30 6.09 7.89
N ALA A 341 30.03 6.09 9.18
CA ALA A 341 29.70 7.32 9.89
C ALA A 341 30.86 8.33 9.79
N PRO A 342 30.57 9.60 9.47
CA PRO A 342 31.62 10.63 9.51
C PRO A 342 32.29 10.64 10.87
N THR A 343 33.61 10.67 10.88
CA THR A 343 34.41 10.82 12.12
C THR A 343 34.12 12.20 12.70
N ASP A 344 33.82 12.26 14.00
CA ASP A 344 33.70 13.52 14.76
C ASP A 344 35.10 14.13 14.92
N ASP A 345 35.72 14.55 13.81
CA ASP A 345 36.94 15.34 13.86
C ASP A 345 36.55 16.85 13.93
N PRO A 346 36.70 17.53 15.07
CA PRO A 346 36.41 18.96 15.18
C PRO A 346 37.32 19.85 14.33
N GLY A 347 38.33 19.30 13.62
CA GLY A 347 39.27 20.01 12.76
C GLY A 347 38.96 20.04 11.27
N GLY A 348 37.95 19.29 10.79
CA GLY A 348 37.62 19.11 9.37
C GLY A 348 36.55 20.03 8.79
N ALA A 349 36.21 21.14 9.43
CA ALA A 349 35.32 22.14 8.86
C ALA A 349 35.99 22.83 7.66
N THR A 350 35.81 22.29 6.45
CA THR A 350 36.06 23.02 5.20
C THR A 350 35.28 24.33 5.25
N ALA A 351 36.00 25.42 5.31
CA ALA A 351 35.51 26.79 5.37
C ALA A 351 34.46 27.01 4.25
N ALA A 352 33.29 27.49 4.64
CA ALA A 352 32.31 27.99 3.70
C ALA A 352 32.96 29.05 2.78
N PRO A 353 32.66 29.06 1.48
CA PRO A 353 33.22 30.06 0.58
C PRO A 353 32.77 31.45 1.03
N THR A 354 33.73 32.25 1.48
CA THR A 354 33.55 33.66 1.84
C THR A 354 32.95 34.41 0.65
N ARG A 355 31.71 34.85 0.77
CA ARG A 355 31.10 35.81 -0.16
C ARG A 355 31.98 37.04 -0.23
N LYS A 356 32.73 37.21 -1.33
CA LYS A 356 33.38 38.48 -1.67
C LYS A 356 32.31 39.56 -1.77
N ARG A 357 32.32 40.50 -0.82
CA ARG A 357 31.60 41.76 -0.93
C ARG A 357 32.15 42.51 -2.14
N GLN A 358 31.33 42.65 -3.19
CA GLN A 358 31.61 43.62 -4.24
C GLN A 358 31.38 45.02 -3.64
N SER A 359 32.45 45.81 -3.60
CA SER A 359 32.38 47.23 -3.28
C SER A 359 31.74 47.98 -4.45
N PRO A 360 30.89 48.99 -4.22
CA PRO A 360 30.38 49.79 -5.30
C PRO A 360 31.46 50.74 -5.81
N GLN A 361 31.74 50.71 -7.11
CA GLN A 361 32.48 51.74 -7.79
C GLN A 361 31.59 52.98 -7.96
N ARG A 362 32.20 54.14 -7.65
CA ARG A 362 31.66 55.48 -7.93
C ARG A 362 31.75 55.78 -9.44
#